data_81a6d1aa62bd1beec1b99af79df3320c
#
_entry.id   81a6d1aa62bd1beec1b99af79df3320c
#
_cell.length_a   1.000
_cell.length_b   1.000
_cell.length_c   1.000
_cell.angle_alpha   90.00
_cell.angle_beta   90.00
_cell.angle_gamma   90.00
#
_symmetry.space_group_name_H-M   'P 1'
#
loop_
_entity.id
_entity.type
_entity.pdbx_description
1 polymer ?
#
loop_
_entity_poly.entity_id
_entity_poly.type
_entity_poly.pdbx_seq_one_letter_code
_entity_poly.pdbx_strand_id
1 'polypeptide(L)'
;MLHQLEEHAGDRFRLAINARFAGGREALTRPATFWINAGGVWIVDVVALWLAYHVDLAIGLLPIYLMGVNALTHIATAVADRAYNPGLWTAIGVFVPVSVWGAIEIGDAADAGVGWQLIGLAFALAVHAAIMGYIRDRARPHAPV
;
A
#
# COMPACT_ATOMS: atom_id res chain seq x y z
N MET A 1 -0.77 11.39 -3.60
CA MET A 1 -1.23 11.93 -4.92
C MET A 1 -0.31 11.51 -6.06
N LEU A 2 1.02 11.87 -6.07
CA LEU A 2 1.92 11.53 -7.20
C LEU A 2 1.97 10.04 -7.50
N HIS A 3 2.09 9.19 -6.49
CA HIS A 3 2.12 7.75 -6.65
C HIS A 3 0.85 7.21 -7.32
N GLN A 4 -0.32 7.67 -6.89
CA GLN A 4 -1.57 7.26 -7.49
C GLN A 4 -1.76 7.78 -8.92
N LEU A 5 -1.20 8.95 -9.26
CA LEU A 5 -1.16 9.40 -10.65
C LEU A 5 -0.30 8.47 -11.50
N GLU A 6 0.85 8.02 -11.00
CA GLU A 6 1.69 7.05 -11.71
C GLU A 6 0.98 5.70 -11.88
N GLU A 7 0.31 5.20 -10.85
CA GLU A 7 -0.41 3.93 -10.88
C GLU A 7 -1.62 3.95 -11.82
N HIS A 8 -2.45 4.99 -11.68
CA HIS A 8 -3.78 4.97 -12.29
C HIS A 8 -3.87 5.70 -13.63
N ALA A 9 -2.81 6.40 -14.07
CA ALA A 9 -2.77 6.98 -15.41
C ALA A 9 -2.96 5.90 -16.48
N GLY A 10 -4.09 5.94 -17.19
CA GLY A 10 -4.44 4.92 -18.21
C GLY A 10 -4.78 3.55 -17.64
N ASP A 11 -5.20 3.46 -16.36
CA ASP A 11 -5.67 2.21 -15.72
C ASP A 11 -4.57 1.12 -15.61
N ARG A 12 -3.30 1.54 -15.71
CA ARG A 12 -2.14 0.63 -15.85
C ARG A 12 -1.96 -0.31 -14.66
N PHE A 13 -2.11 0.19 -13.44
CA PHE A 13 -1.95 -0.62 -12.23
C PHE A 13 -2.96 -1.77 -12.19
N ARG A 14 -4.24 -1.47 -12.37
CA ARG A 14 -5.30 -2.48 -12.35
C ARG A 14 -5.08 -3.56 -13.42
N LEU A 15 -4.70 -3.14 -14.63
CA LEU A 15 -4.42 -4.06 -15.73
C LEU A 15 -3.19 -4.95 -15.42
N ALA A 16 -2.12 -4.38 -14.86
CA ALA A 16 -0.93 -5.13 -14.46
C ALA A 16 -1.23 -6.16 -13.37
N ILE A 17 -2.01 -5.79 -12.34
CA ILE A 17 -2.44 -6.68 -11.27
C ILE A 17 -3.30 -7.83 -11.81
N ASN A 18 -4.28 -7.52 -12.66
CA ASN A 18 -5.15 -8.53 -13.26
C ASN A 18 -4.36 -9.49 -14.19
N ALA A 19 -3.42 -8.99 -14.96
CA ALA A 19 -2.56 -9.82 -15.79
C ALA A 19 -1.70 -10.76 -14.93
N ARG A 20 -1.09 -10.24 -13.87
CA ARG A 20 -0.16 -11.00 -13.01
C ARG A 20 -0.85 -12.05 -12.14
N PHE A 21 -1.95 -11.69 -11.49
CA PHE A 21 -2.57 -12.51 -10.44
C PHE A 21 -3.86 -13.21 -10.86
N ALA A 22 -4.47 -12.80 -11.96
CA ALA A 22 -5.75 -13.34 -12.43
C ALA A 22 -5.71 -13.87 -13.87
N GLY A 23 -4.52 -13.95 -14.48
CA GLY A 23 -4.39 -14.42 -15.87
C GLY A 23 -5.16 -13.52 -16.86
N GLY A 24 -5.23 -12.23 -16.61
CA GLY A 24 -5.97 -11.25 -17.41
C GLY A 24 -7.47 -11.16 -17.14
N ARG A 25 -8.02 -12.00 -16.23
CA ARG A 25 -9.41 -11.86 -15.79
C ARG A 25 -9.57 -10.62 -14.90
N GLU A 26 -10.77 -10.05 -14.85
CA GLU A 26 -11.06 -8.86 -14.07
C GLU A 26 -11.32 -9.20 -12.58
N ALA A 27 -10.27 -9.59 -11.83
CA ALA A 27 -10.32 -9.81 -10.39
C ALA A 27 -10.35 -8.46 -9.64
N LEU A 28 -9.53 -7.50 -10.07
CA LEU A 28 -9.54 -6.14 -9.57
C LEU A 28 -10.33 -5.26 -10.54
N THR A 29 -11.53 -4.83 -10.14
CA THR A 29 -12.40 -3.93 -10.92
C THR A 29 -12.07 -2.45 -10.64
N ARG A 30 -12.50 -1.52 -11.50
CA ARG A 30 -12.33 -0.07 -11.26
C ARG A 30 -12.96 0.41 -9.95
N PRO A 31 -14.22 0.04 -9.61
CA PRO A 31 -14.79 0.39 -8.32
C PRO A 31 -13.99 -0.18 -7.14
N ALA A 32 -13.53 -1.44 -7.23
CA ALA A 32 -12.71 -2.04 -6.18
C ALA A 32 -11.38 -1.29 -6.01
N THR A 33 -10.70 -0.95 -7.10
CA THR A 33 -9.47 -0.13 -7.07
C THR A 33 -9.73 1.21 -6.39
N PHE A 34 -10.83 1.88 -6.74
CA PHE A 34 -11.21 3.14 -6.10
C PHE A 34 -11.41 2.98 -4.59
N TRP A 35 -12.20 1.98 -4.15
CA TRP A 35 -12.48 1.79 -2.73
C TRP A 35 -11.28 1.30 -1.92
N ILE A 36 -10.37 0.53 -2.52
CA ILE A 36 -9.10 0.16 -1.89
C ILE A 36 -8.25 1.42 -1.64
N ASN A 37 -8.15 2.32 -2.62
CA ASN A 37 -7.39 3.57 -2.45
C ASN A 37 -8.10 4.55 -1.52
N ALA A 38 -9.40 4.78 -1.69
CA ALA A 38 -10.16 5.71 -0.86
C ALA A 38 -10.24 5.23 0.60
N GLY A 39 -10.56 3.94 0.83
CA GLY A 39 -10.73 3.37 2.15
C GLY A 39 -9.41 2.91 2.78
N GLY A 40 -8.61 2.18 2.02
CA GLY A 40 -7.38 1.56 2.51
C GLY A 40 -6.18 2.49 2.60
N VAL A 41 -6.21 3.63 1.90
CA VAL A 41 -5.13 4.63 1.94
C VAL A 41 -5.64 5.96 2.49
N TRP A 42 -6.48 6.68 1.76
CA TRP A 42 -6.83 8.06 2.13
C TRP A 42 -7.57 8.19 3.46
N ILE A 43 -8.56 7.33 3.72
CA ILE A 43 -9.27 7.36 5.01
C ILE A 43 -8.33 6.95 6.14
N VAL A 44 -7.50 5.94 5.93
CA VAL A 44 -6.49 5.52 6.90
C VAL A 44 -5.53 6.65 7.21
N ASP A 45 -4.99 7.33 6.19
CA ASP A 45 -4.06 8.45 6.37
C ASP A 45 -4.71 9.59 7.15
N VAL A 46 -5.94 10.00 6.78
CA VAL A 46 -6.65 11.09 7.46
C VAL A 46 -6.97 10.74 8.91
N VAL A 47 -7.48 9.53 9.16
CA VAL A 47 -7.80 9.07 10.52
C VAL A 47 -6.54 8.93 11.36
N ALA A 48 -5.47 8.34 10.83
CA ALA A 48 -4.21 8.19 11.54
C ALA A 48 -3.59 9.56 11.86
N LEU A 49 -3.62 10.52 10.93
CA LEU A 49 -3.14 11.88 11.16
C LEU A 49 -3.95 12.59 12.26
N TRP A 50 -5.28 12.46 12.23
CA TRP A 50 -6.14 13.03 13.26
C TRP A 50 -5.86 12.39 14.63
N LEU A 51 -5.73 11.07 14.70
CA LEU A 51 -5.42 10.37 15.94
C LEU A 51 -3.99 10.68 16.43
N ALA A 52 -3.03 10.80 15.53
CA ALA A 52 -1.66 11.18 15.87
C ALA A 52 -1.59 12.57 16.52
N TYR A 53 -2.42 13.50 16.04
CA TYR A 53 -2.50 14.86 16.59
C TYR A 53 -3.25 14.94 17.93
N HIS A 54 -4.33 14.16 18.12
CA HIS A 54 -5.22 14.30 19.27
C HIS A 54 -5.00 13.24 20.37
N VAL A 55 -4.35 12.12 20.07
CA VAL A 55 -4.26 10.97 20.99
C VAL A 55 -2.80 10.59 21.26
N ASP A 56 -2.07 10.15 20.26
CA ASP A 56 -0.68 9.71 20.39
C ASP A 56 0.05 9.86 19.06
N LEU A 57 1.14 10.63 19.04
CA LEU A 57 1.93 10.89 17.84
C LEU A 57 2.45 9.60 17.19
N ALA A 58 2.72 8.55 17.96
CA ALA A 58 3.19 7.26 17.46
C ALA A 58 2.21 6.57 16.49
N ILE A 59 0.91 6.92 16.54
CA ILE A 59 -0.09 6.43 15.57
C ILE A 59 0.26 6.86 14.15
N GLY A 60 0.99 7.96 13.97
CA GLY A 60 1.52 8.41 12.68
C GLY A 60 2.46 7.41 12.01
N LEU A 61 2.99 6.43 12.76
CA LEU A 61 3.79 5.35 12.18
C LEU A 61 2.96 4.40 11.29
N LEU A 62 1.65 4.27 11.51
CA LEU A 62 0.79 3.37 10.70
C LEU A 62 0.82 3.72 9.21
N PRO A 63 0.49 4.95 8.77
CA PRO A 63 0.57 5.32 7.36
C PRO A 63 2.01 5.34 6.83
N ILE A 64 3.00 5.66 7.66
CA ILE A 64 4.42 5.64 7.27
C ILE A 64 4.85 4.21 6.90
N TYR A 65 4.54 3.22 7.72
CA TYR A 65 4.82 1.81 7.40
C TYR A 65 3.98 1.29 6.24
N LEU A 66 2.71 1.73 6.13
CA LEU A 66 1.86 1.37 4.99
C LEU A 66 2.49 1.82 3.67
N MET A 67 2.98 3.04 3.61
CA MET A 67 3.70 3.61 2.47
C MET A 67 5.00 2.85 2.18
N GLY A 68 5.79 2.53 3.22
CA GLY A 68 7.05 1.80 3.09
C GLY A 68 6.86 0.38 2.56
N VAL A 69 5.89 -0.38 3.09
CA VAL A 69 5.57 -1.72 2.61
C VAL A 69 5.03 -1.68 1.18
N ASN A 70 4.20 -0.67 0.84
CA ASN A 70 3.76 -0.48 -0.53
C ASN A 70 4.94 -0.26 -1.48
N ALA A 71 5.88 0.60 -1.13
CA ALA A 71 7.09 0.82 -1.92
C ALA A 71 7.89 -0.48 -2.12
N LEU A 72 8.07 -1.26 -1.06
CA LEU A 72 8.78 -2.53 -1.14
C LEU A 72 8.07 -3.54 -2.06
N THR A 73 6.73 -3.56 -2.10
CA THR A 73 5.99 -4.43 -3.01
C THR A 73 6.19 -4.05 -4.48
N HIS A 74 6.23 -2.75 -4.80
CA HIS A 74 6.55 -2.28 -6.16
C HIS A 74 7.98 -2.65 -6.56
N ILE A 75 8.95 -2.43 -5.69
CA ILE A 75 10.35 -2.75 -5.95
C ILE A 75 10.53 -4.27 -6.11
N ALA A 76 10.01 -5.07 -5.19
CA ALA A 76 10.10 -6.52 -5.24
C ALA A 76 9.45 -7.09 -6.52
N THR A 77 8.31 -6.53 -6.92
CA THR A 77 7.62 -6.94 -8.15
C THR A 77 8.46 -6.58 -9.38
N ALA A 78 9.01 -5.38 -9.46
CA ALA A 78 9.85 -4.95 -10.57
C ALA A 78 11.11 -5.82 -10.71
N VAL A 79 11.75 -6.17 -9.58
CA VAL A 79 12.91 -7.06 -9.55
C VAL A 79 12.53 -8.49 -10.01
N ALA A 80 11.44 -9.03 -9.48
CA ALA A 80 10.99 -10.38 -9.82
C ALA A 80 10.62 -10.53 -11.29
N ASP A 81 9.94 -9.54 -11.85
CA ASP A 81 9.49 -9.54 -13.24
C ASP A 81 10.56 -9.02 -14.20
N ARG A 82 11.64 -8.44 -13.68
CA ARG A 82 12.67 -7.72 -14.46
C ARG A 82 12.06 -6.69 -15.41
N ALA A 83 11.01 -6.01 -14.94
CA ALA A 83 10.23 -5.06 -15.71
C ALA A 83 9.69 -3.94 -14.82
N TYR A 84 9.46 -2.79 -15.45
CA TYR A 84 8.75 -1.68 -14.80
C TYR A 84 7.32 -2.11 -14.43
N ASN A 85 6.86 -1.69 -13.25
CA ASN A 85 5.45 -1.72 -12.89
C ASN A 85 4.97 -0.30 -12.52
N PRO A 86 3.68 -0.01 -12.75
CA PRO A 86 3.10 1.29 -12.39
C PRO A 86 3.24 1.57 -10.90
N GLY A 87 3.76 2.73 -10.54
CA GLY A 87 4.06 3.13 -9.16
C GLY A 87 5.55 2.98 -8.75
N LEU A 88 6.39 2.32 -9.56
CA LEU A 88 7.78 2.03 -9.20
C LEU A 88 8.63 3.28 -8.99
N TRP A 89 8.52 4.30 -9.85
CA TRP A 89 9.36 5.49 -9.75
C TRP A 89 9.03 6.32 -8.52
N THR A 90 7.76 6.49 -8.23
CA THR A 90 7.32 7.17 -6.99
C THR A 90 7.56 6.33 -5.74
N ALA A 91 7.52 5.00 -5.85
CA ALA A 91 7.92 4.11 -4.76
C ALA A 91 9.39 4.35 -4.38
N ILE A 92 10.30 4.37 -5.35
CA ILE A 92 11.74 4.57 -5.09
C ILE A 92 12.03 6.02 -4.71
N GLY A 93 11.52 6.99 -5.49
CA GLY A 93 11.91 8.41 -5.36
C GLY A 93 11.16 9.18 -4.26
N VAL A 94 10.01 8.68 -3.80
CA VAL A 94 9.18 9.37 -2.82
C VAL A 94 8.90 8.48 -1.62
N PHE A 95 8.31 7.30 -1.82
CA PHE A 95 7.82 6.49 -0.71
C PHE A 95 8.94 5.94 0.16
N VAL A 96 10.01 5.40 -0.43
CA VAL A 96 11.16 4.92 0.36
C VAL A 96 11.77 6.04 1.21
N PRO A 97 12.21 7.18 0.65
CA PRO A 97 12.82 8.23 1.47
C PRO A 97 11.85 8.82 2.51
N VAL A 98 10.58 9.04 2.17
CA VAL A 98 9.59 9.58 3.11
C VAL A 98 9.26 8.59 4.22
N SER A 99 9.13 7.29 3.92
CA SER A 99 8.85 6.30 4.95
C SER A 99 10.02 6.06 5.88
N VAL A 100 11.26 6.06 5.37
CA VAL A 100 12.46 5.95 6.22
C VAL A 100 12.59 7.19 7.12
N TRP A 101 12.52 8.38 6.54
CA TRP A 101 12.59 9.62 7.30
C TRP A 101 11.45 9.74 8.32
N GLY A 102 10.20 9.48 7.92
CA GLY A 102 9.04 9.55 8.80
C GLY A 102 9.07 8.53 9.93
N ALA A 103 9.59 7.32 9.70
CA ALA A 103 9.74 6.31 10.75
C ALA A 103 10.75 6.74 11.82
N ILE A 104 11.83 7.42 11.41
CA ILE A 104 12.84 7.96 12.35
C ILE A 104 12.25 9.16 13.09
N GLU A 105 11.79 10.20 12.38
CA GLU A 105 11.33 11.46 12.98
C GLU A 105 10.12 11.27 13.91
N ILE A 106 9.12 10.51 13.49
CA ILE A 106 7.95 10.22 14.32
C ILE A 106 8.35 9.30 15.48
N GLY A 107 9.22 8.32 15.23
CA GLY A 107 9.73 7.43 16.26
C GLY A 107 10.43 8.19 17.37
N ASP A 108 11.31 9.10 17.03
CA ASP A 108 12.07 9.94 17.97
C ASP A 108 11.16 10.97 18.66
N ALA A 109 10.31 11.69 17.90
CA ALA A 109 9.43 12.72 18.44
C ALA A 109 8.34 12.17 19.40
N ALA A 110 7.90 10.94 19.16
CA ALA A 110 6.90 10.25 19.99
C ALA A 110 7.53 9.42 21.13
N ASP A 111 8.86 9.36 21.25
CA ASP A 111 9.56 8.38 22.08
C ASP A 111 9.03 6.95 21.86
N ALA A 112 8.73 6.66 20.60
CA ALA A 112 8.06 5.43 20.17
C ALA A 112 9.06 4.27 20.19
N GLY A 113 8.97 3.43 21.20
CA GLY A 113 9.79 2.22 21.31
C GLY A 113 9.54 1.23 20.17
N VAL A 114 10.33 0.17 20.15
CA VAL A 114 10.25 -0.93 19.15
C VAL A 114 8.83 -1.48 19.00
N GLY A 115 8.01 -1.45 20.05
CA GLY A 115 6.61 -1.89 20.00
C GLY A 115 5.78 -1.14 18.95
N TRP A 116 5.86 0.19 18.89
CA TRP A 116 5.15 0.99 17.91
C TRP A 116 5.64 0.77 16.48
N GLN A 117 6.94 0.59 16.29
CA GLN A 117 7.52 0.24 14.99
C GLN A 117 6.98 -1.12 14.50
N LEU A 118 6.90 -2.11 15.38
CA LEU A 118 6.33 -3.43 15.06
C LEU A 118 4.82 -3.37 14.78
N ILE A 119 4.07 -2.54 15.52
CA ILE A 119 2.64 -2.32 15.28
C ILE A 119 2.42 -1.70 13.89
N GLY A 120 3.18 -0.67 13.53
CA GLY A 120 3.13 -0.04 12.21
C GLY A 120 3.41 -1.03 11.08
N LEU A 121 4.47 -1.83 11.23
CA LEU A 121 4.83 -2.86 10.26
C LEU A 121 3.75 -3.95 10.15
N ALA A 122 3.25 -4.46 11.28
CA ALA A 122 2.21 -5.49 11.30
C ALA A 122 0.91 -4.98 10.67
N PHE A 123 0.51 -3.74 10.95
CA PHE A 123 -0.62 -3.09 10.31
C PHE A 123 -0.45 -3.03 8.79
N ALA A 124 0.68 -2.54 8.30
CA ALA A 124 0.97 -2.44 6.88
C ALA A 124 0.92 -3.80 6.17
N LEU A 125 1.53 -4.82 6.77
CA LEU A 125 1.51 -6.19 6.24
C LEU A 125 0.09 -6.76 6.22
N ALA A 126 -0.73 -6.52 7.25
CA ALA A 126 -2.11 -6.97 7.32
C ALA A 126 -2.98 -6.34 6.21
N VAL A 127 -2.83 -5.03 5.97
CA VAL A 127 -3.55 -4.34 4.87
C VAL A 127 -3.17 -4.94 3.51
N HIS A 128 -1.88 -5.11 3.24
CA HIS A 128 -1.42 -5.70 1.96
C HIS A 128 -1.88 -7.15 1.81
N ALA A 129 -1.84 -7.94 2.89
CA ALA A 129 -2.34 -9.32 2.87
C ALA A 129 -3.85 -9.37 2.60
N ALA A 130 -4.64 -8.46 3.16
CA ALA A 130 -6.08 -8.36 2.92
C ALA A 130 -6.38 -8.03 1.45
N ILE A 131 -5.67 -7.05 0.87
CA ILE A 131 -5.80 -6.68 -0.55
C ILE A 131 -5.45 -7.88 -1.45
N MET A 132 -4.33 -8.56 -1.17
CA MET A 132 -3.93 -9.75 -1.94
C MET A 132 -4.90 -10.92 -1.78
N GLY A 133 -5.43 -11.11 -0.58
CA GLY A 133 -6.48 -12.09 -0.31
C GLY A 133 -7.73 -11.84 -1.16
N TYR A 134 -8.20 -10.58 -1.18
CA TYR A 134 -9.32 -10.15 -2.02
C TYR A 134 -9.08 -10.43 -3.50
N ILE A 135 -7.91 -10.06 -4.04
CA ILE A 135 -7.57 -10.25 -5.45
C ILE A 135 -7.54 -11.75 -5.79
N ARG A 136 -6.89 -12.56 -4.94
CA ARG A 136 -6.79 -14.02 -5.15
C ARG A 136 -8.14 -14.72 -5.10
N ASP A 137 -9.02 -14.32 -4.19
CA ASP A 137 -10.36 -14.88 -4.09
C ASP A 137 -11.16 -14.61 -5.37
N ARG A 138 -11.13 -13.37 -5.84
CA ARG A 138 -11.79 -12.98 -7.11
C ARG A 138 -11.16 -13.60 -8.35
N ALA A 139 -9.90 -13.98 -8.29
CA ALA A 139 -9.19 -14.64 -9.37
C ALA A 139 -9.50 -16.14 -9.49
N ARG A 140 -10.16 -16.76 -8.49
CA ARG A 140 -10.53 -18.19 -8.55
C ARG A 140 -11.53 -18.45 -9.68
N PRO A 141 -11.38 -19.56 -10.44
CA PRO A 141 -12.44 -20.01 -11.34
C PRO A 141 -13.69 -20.32 -10.53
N HIS A 142 -14.82 -19.74 -10.91
CA HIS A 142 -16.08 -20.22 -10.37
C HIS A 142 -16.29 -21.64 -10.90
N ALA A 143 -16.58 -22.60 -10.03
CA ALA A 143 -16.99 -23.94 -10.47
C ALA A 143 -18.23 -23.77 -11.35
N PRO A 144 -18.30 -24.44 -12.51
CA PRO A 144 -19.53 -24.43 -13.30
C PRO A 144 -20.67 -25.03 -12.44
N VAL A 145 -21.77 -24.30 -12.37
CA VAL A 145 -23.03 -24.75 -11.76
C VAL A 145 -23.63 -25.84 -12.61
#